data_5d1251bcfd13210330ce4203364c1d3b
#
_entry.id   5d1251bcfd13210330ce4203364c1d3b
#
_cell.length_a   1.000
_cell.length_b   1.000
_cell.length_c   1.000
_cell.angle_alpha   90.00
_cell.angle_beta   90.00
_cell.angle_gamma   90.00
#
_symmetry.space_group_name_H-M   'P 1'
#
loop_
_entity.id
_entity.type
_entity.pdbx_description
1 polymer ?
#
loop_
_entity_poly.entity_id
_entity_poly.type
_entity_poly.pdbx_seq_one_letter_code
_entity_poly.pdbx_strand_id
1 'polypeptide(L)'
;MDGGIYLYFIIALISSAGILFYYLSYKSVKQPKTDILFTDALNAMVRGDKAKAIGILRQVVKQDSNHVRAYLQLGNILRDENTEQAIKIHQSLTVRPNLSAEMKVDIHRALANDYKKIGSFYKAKNEAEQILTIEKRNLWSLKFLVDIAIENQNWDEAASWTKQLQKVTGKKNKNDEARFDVYRGLDCLKNSQLEEAKVLFQKAIKTSPNYGLGYRYLGDVYEQTRDLLKALENWKIFAQKDLAGGAIVYGKIESALFDLGRYSEVENFYRKILELDSSNLEAIIRLANVLDEKGESVAALQ
;
A
#
# COMPACT_ATOMS: atom_id res chain seq x y z
N MET A 1 -79.92 9.78 -21.39
CA MET A 1 -78.71 10.64 -21.53
C MET A 1 -77.42 9.94 -21.02
N ASP A 2 -77.45 8.67 -20.71
CA ASP A 2 -76.34 8.03 -19.97
C ASP A 2 -75.33 7.23 -20.83
N GLY A 3 -75.66 6.95 -22.09
CA GLY A 3 -74.74 6.13 -22.96
C GLY A 3 -73.48 6.86 -23.40
N GLY A 4 -73.50 8.21 -23.48
CA GLY A 4 -72.33 8.98 -23.89
C GLY A 4 -71.24 9.06 -22.85
N ILE A 5 -71.59 9.07 -21.56
CA ILE A 5 -70.65 9.18 -20.45
C ILE A 5 -69.83 7.87 -20.32
N TYR A 6 -70.45 6.73 -20.48
CA TYR A 6 -69.79 5.44 -20.47
C TYR A 6 -68.78 5.30 -21.62
N LEU A 7 -69.11 5.83 -22.81
CA LEU A 7 -68.19 5.79 -23.95
C LEU A 7 -66.91 6.62 -23.69
N TYR A 8 -67.02 7.80 -23.07
CA TYR A 8 -65.86 8.61 -22.69
C TYR A 8 -64.99 7.92 -21.66
N PHE A 9 -65.57 7.22 -20.68
CA PHE A 9 -64.83 6.45 -19.67
C PHE A 9 -64.05 5.28 -20.31
N ILE A 10 -64.66 4.59 -21.24
CA ILE A 10 -64.01 3.46 -21.96
C ILE A 10 -62.81 3.97 -22.79
N ILE A 11 -62.98 5.10 -23.53
CA ILE A 11 -61.92 5.70 -24.34
C ILE A 11 -60.77 6.18 -23.44
N ALA A 12 -61.07 6.83 -22.30
CA ALA A 12 -60.06 7.28 -21.33
C ALA A 12 -59.26 6.08 -20.74
N LEU A 13 -59.93 4.96 -20.45
CA LEU A 13 -59.32 3.77 -19.89
C LEU A 13 -58.43 3.08 -20.92
N ILE A 14 -58.83 2.96 -22.21
CA ILE A 14 -58.03 2.41 -23.30
C ILE A 14 -56.80 3.29 -23.57
N SER A 15 -56.96 4.63 -23.56
CA SER A 15 -55.86 5.55 -23.82
C SER A 15 -54.86 5.53 -22.65
N SER A 16 -55.27 5.44 -21.39
CA SER A 16 -54.41 5.34 -20.24
C SER A 16 -53.64 3.98 -20.20
N ALA A 17 -54.33 2.90 -20.56
CA ALA A 17 -53.70 1.58 -20.71
C ALA A 17 -52.68 1.55 -21.87
N GLY A 18 -52.97 2.19 -23.00
CA GLY A 18 -52.05 2.37 -24.11
C GLY A 18 -50.80 3.15 -23.77
N ILE A 19 -50.97 4.28 -23.03
CA ILE A 19 -49.85 5.10 -22.53
C ILE A 19 -48.98 4.29 -21.53
N LEU A 20 -49.62 3.58 -20.62
CA LEU A 20 -48.93 2.73 -19.66
C LEU A 20 -48.18 1.60 -20.35
N PHE A 21 -48.77 0.92 -21.31
CA PHE A 21 -48.15 -0.12 -22.12
C PHE A 21 -46.96 0.42 -22.92
N TYR A 22 -47.12 1.56 -23.58
CA TYR A 22 -46.03 2.23 -24.30
C TYR A 22 -44.86 2.59 -23.36
N TYR A 23 -45.15 3.14 -22.19
CA TYR A 23 -44.13 3.51 -21.17
C TYR A 23 -43.41 2.27 -20.68
N LEU A 24 -44.08 1.18 -20.34
CA LEU A 24 -43.49 -0.07 -19.88
C LEU A 24 -42.67 -0.76 -21.00
N SER A 25 -43.19 -0.77 -22.22
CA SER A 25 -42.49 -1.34 -23.39
C SER A 25 -41.24 -0.53 -23.76
N TYR A 26 -41.32 0.79 -23.70
CA TYR A 26 -40.19 1.66 -23.98
C TYR A 26 -39.09 1.50 -22.90
N LYS A 27 -39.48 1.36 -21.65
CA LYS A 27 -38.52 1.16 -20.52
C LYS A 27 -37.86 -0.22 -20.59
N SER A 28 -38.56 -1.26 -20.97
CA SER A 28 -38.03 -2.62 -21.04
C SER A 28 -37.05 -2.84 -22.22
N VAL A 29 -37.19 -2.07 -23.31
CA VAL A 29 -36.32 -2.21 -24.50
C VAL A 29 -34.98 -1.48 -24.35
N LYS A 30 -34.88 -0.46 -23.48
CA LYS A 30 -33.63 0.32 -23.31
C LYS A 30 -32.60 -0.34 -22.40
N GLN A 31 -33.02 -1.01 -21.33
CA GLN A 31 -32.11 -1.61 -20.33
C GLN A 31 -31.26 -2.76 -20.88
N PRO A 32 -31.81 -3.75 -21.58
CA PRO A 32 -31.00 -4.87 -22.05
C PRO A 32 -29.91 -4.46 -23.04
N LYS A 33 -30.11 -3.41 -23.84
CA LYS A 33 -29.13 -2.97 -24.83
C LYS A 33 -27.93 -2.27 -24.22
N THR A 34 -28.10 -1.44 -23.18
CA THR A 34 -27.02 -0.78 -22.46
C THR A 34 -26.24 -1.76 -21.58
N ASP A 35 -26.92 -2.76 -20.98
CA ASP A 35 -26.26 -3.81 -20.18
C ASP A 35 -25.39 -4.72 -21.05
N ILE A 36 -25.84 -5.08 -22.27
CA ILE A 36 -25.04 -5.84 -23.23
C ILE A 36 -23.78 -5.04 -23.62
N LEU A 37 -23.96 -3.77 -24.00
CA LEU A 37 -22.82 -2.90 -24.34
C LEU A 37 -21.87 -2.73 -23.17
N PHE A 38 -22.38 -2.62 -21.95
CA PHE A 38 -21.53 -2.53 -20.77
C PHE A 38 -20.73 -3.82 -20.56
N THR A 39 -21.35 -4.99 -20.75
CA THR A 39 -20.67 -6.28 -20.71
C THR A 39 -19.59 -6.40 -21.80
N ASP A 40 -19.86 -5.93 -23.02
CA ASP A 40 -18.88 -5.89 -24.10
C ASP A 40 -17.69 -4.98 -23.77
N ALA A 41 -17.96 -3.85 -23.10
CA ALA A 41 -16.89 -2.99 -22.62
C ALA A 41 -16.00 -3.67 -21.57
N LEU A 42 -16.60 -4.39 -20.59
CA LEU A 42 -15.85 -5.16 -19.60
C LEU A 42 -15.02 -6.27 -20.27
N ASN A 43 -15.57 -6.96 -21.26
CA ASN A 43 -14.84 -7.96 -22.03
C ASN A 43 -13.65 -7.36 -22.80
N ALA A 44 -13.80 -6.15 -23.36
CA ALA A 44 -12.70 -5.44 -24.01
C ALA A 44 -11.62 -5.04 -22.98
N MET A 45 -12.00 -4.64 -21.76
CA MET A 45 -11.06 -4.36 -20.66
C MET A 45 -10.25 -5.61 -20.29
N VAL A 46 -10.91 -6.76 -20.12
CA VAL A 46 -10.24 -8.03 -19.79
C VAL A 46 -9.23 -8.44 -20.86
N ARG A 47 -9.54 -8.16 -22.14
CA ARG A 47 -8.63 -8.43 -23.27
C ARG A 47 -7.50 -7.40 -23.40
N GLY A 48 -7.48 -6.35 -22.58
CA GLY A 48 -6.49 -5.27 -22.66
C GLY A 48 -6.74 -4.23 -23.75
N ASP A 49 -7.87 -4.32 -24.47
CA ASP A 49 -8.25 -3.38 -25.53
C ASP A 49 -8.89 -2.12 -24.92
N LYS A 50 -8.04 -1.25 -24.36
CA LYS A 50 -8.46 -0.02 -23.69
C LYS A 50 -9.22 0.93 -24.62
N ALA A 51 -8.76 1.09 -25.86
CA ALA A 51 -9.38 2.02 -26.80
C ALA A 51 -10.81 1.60 -27.13
N LYS A 52 -11.03 0.31 -27.41
CA LYS A 52 -12.36 -0.25 -27.64
C LYS A 52 -13.25 -0.13 -26.41
N ALA A 53 -12.74 -0.45 -25.23
CA ALA A 53 -13.48 -0.33 -23.97
C ALA A 53 -13.96 1.12 -23.73
N ILE A 54 -13.08 2.11 -23.89
CA ILE A 54 -13.43 3.54 -23.78
C ILE A 54 -14.55 3.92 -24.78
N GLY A 55 -14.42 3.50 -26.04
CA GLY A 55 -15.42 3.76 -27.08
C GLY A 55 -16.80 3.24 -26.70
N ILE A 56 -16.86 1.98 -26.24
CA ILE A 56 -18.12 1.33 -25.84
C ILE A 56 -18.68 1.99 -24.56
N LEU A 57 -17.84 2.26 -23.53
CA LEU A 57 -18.29 2.92 -22.30
C LEU A 57 -18.86 4.32 -22.57
N ARG A 58 -18.24 5.11 -23.48
CA ARG A 58 -18.78 6.39 -23.92
C ARG A 58 -20.14 6.24 -24.58
N GLN A 59 -20.33 5.17 -25.35
CA GLN A 59 -21.64 4.89 -25.95
C GLN A 59 -22.69 4.54 -24.90
N VAL A 60 -22.33 3.71 -23.90
CA VAL A 60 -23.24 3.36 -22.77
C VAL A 60 -23.68 4.61 -22.04
N VAL A 61 -22.73 5.47 -21.59
CA VAL A 61 -23.06 6.68 -20.80
C VAL A 61 -23.81 7.74 -21.62
N LYS A 62 -23.68 7.73 -22.95
CA LYS A 62 -24.46 8.57 -23.85
C LYS A 62 -25.90 8.09 -23.97
N GLN A 63 -26.13 6.78 -23.98
CA GLN A 63 -27.46 6.17 -24.08
C GLN A 63 -28.20 6.19 -22.74
N ASP A 64 -27.47 5.96 -21.64
CA ASP A 64 -27.99 5.98 -20.28
C ASP A 64 -27.10 6.84 -19.36
N SER A 65 -27.50 8.09 -19.16
CA SER A 65 -26.80 9.02 -18.29
C SER A 65 -26.83 8.62 -16.80
N ASN A 66 -27.66 7.65 -16.43
CA ASN A 66 -27.78 7.14 -15.06
C ASN A 66 -26.96 5.85 -14.82
N HIS A 67 -26.26 5.35 -15.81
CA HIS A 67 -25.48 4.13 -15.70
C HIS A 67 -24.20 4.37 -14.89
N VAL A 68 -24.30 4.42 -13.55
CA VAL A 68 -23.21 4.74 -12.62
C VAL A 68 -21.99 3.83 -12.83
N ARG A 69 -22.20 2.52 -13.01
CA ARG A 69 -21.12 1.56 -13.21
C ARG A 69 -20.30 1.85 -14.48
N ALA A 70 -20.96 2.27 -15.57
CA ALA A 70 -20.25 2.61 -16.80
C ALA A 70 -19.39 3.88 -16.64
N TYR A 71 -19.90 4.90 -15.97
CA TYR A 71 -19.11 6.09 -15.61
C TYR A 71 -17.93 5.75 -14.71
N LEU A 72 -18.12 4.90 -13.70
CA LEU A 72 -17.05 4.46 -12.81
C LEU A 72 -15.93 3.75 -13.58
N GLN A 73 -16.28 2.82 -14.47
CA GLN A 73 -15.29 2.11 -15.28
C GLN A 73 -14.63 3.01 -16.33
N LEU A 74 -15.36 3.96 -16.91
CA LEU A 74 -14.81 4.94 -17.83
C LEU A 74 -13.75 5.80 -17.13
N GLY A 75 -14.04 6.31 -15.93
CA GLY A 75 -13.07 7.04 -15.12
C GLY A 75 -11.85 6.19 -14.76
N ASN A 76 -12.06 4.92 -14.35
CA ASN A 76 -10.98 4.00 -14.01
C ASN A 76 -10.00 3.78 -15.17
N ILE A 77 -10.49 3.61 -16.40
CA ILE A 77 -9.63 3.43 -17.59
C ILE A 77 -8.90 4.73 -17.92
N LEU A 78 -9.60 5.87 -17.86
CA LEU A 78 -9.04 7.17 -18.19
C LEU A 78 -8.00 7.66 -17.18
N ARG A 79 -7.95 7.09 -15.97
CA ARG A 79 -6.98 7.47 -14.94
C ARG A 79 -5.54 7.47 -15.45
N ASP A 80 -5.18 6.52 -16.31
CA ASP A 80 -3.81 6.41 -16.81
C ASP A 80 -3.48 7.44 -17.88
N GLU A 81 -4.45 7.84 -18.69
CA GLU A 81 -4.27 8.76 -19.82
C GLU A 81 -4.54 10.21 -19.41
N ASN A 82 -5.58 10.44 -18.61
CA ASN A 82 -6.02 11.75 -18.16
C ASN A 82 -6.67 11.66 -16.77
N THR A 83 -5.83 11.72 -15.73
CA THR A 83 -6.27 11.59 -14.34
C THR A 83 -7.23 12.72 -13.92
N GLU A 84 -7.07 13.94 -14.45
CA GLU A 84 -7.98 15.05 -14.14
C GLU A 84 -9.41 14.79 -14.67
N GLN A 85 -9.51 14.21 -15.87
CA GLN A 85 -10.81 13.81 -16.42
C GLN A 85 -11.42 12.67 -15.61
N ALA A 86 -10.63 11.70 -15.18
CA ALA A 86 -11.09 10.61 -14.29
C ALA A 86 -11.66 11.18 -12.99
N ILE A 87 -10.95 12.11 -12.33
CA ILE A 87 -11.41 12.79 -11.12
C ILE A 87 -12.77 13.46 -11.35
N LYS A 88 -12.92 14.25 -12.42
CA LYS A 88 -14.19 14.93 -12.74
C LYS A 88 -15.34 13.94 -12.91
N ILE A 89 -15.08 12.81 -13.59
CA ILE A 89 -16.08 11.75 -13.76
C ILE A 89 -16.46 11.17 -12.41
N HIS A 90 -15.47 10.72 -11.60
CA HIS A 90 -15.75 10.10 -10.30
C HIS A 90 -16.40 11.07 -9.30
N GLN A 91 -15.99 12.36 -9.27
CA GLN A 91 -16.66 13.38 -8.48
C GLN A 91 -18.12 13.56 -8.86
N SER A 92 -18.45 13.53 -10.16
CA SER A 92 -19.84 13.63 -10.61
C SER A 92 -20.74 12.49 -10.12
N LEU A 93 -20.13 11.36 -9.73
CA LEU A 93 -20.86 10.22 -9.19
C LEU A 93 -21.19 10.39 -7.70
N THR A 94 -20.39 11.12 -6.93
CA THR A 94 -20.59 11.28 -5.47
C THR A 94 -21.90 11.98 -5.12
N VAL A 95 -22.41 12.84 -6.02
CA VAL A 95 -23.63 13.62 -5.82
C VAL A 95 -24.90 12.94 -6.35
N ARG A 96 -24.78 11.72 -6.89
CA ARG A 96 -25.93 11.02 -7.43
C ARG A 96 -26.82 10.44 -6.32
N PRO A 97 -28.14 10.53 -6.45
CA PRO A 97 -29.05 9.99 -5.45
C PRO A 97 -29.08 8.45 -5.49
N ASN A 98 -29.52 7.85 -4.39
CA ASN A 98 -29.86 6.43 -4.27
C ASN A 98 -28.69 5.44 -4.58
N LEU A 99 -27.44 5.85 -4.33
CA LEU A 99 -26.30 4.96 -4.43
C LEU A 99 -26.30 3.93 -3.30
N SER A 100 -26.06 2.66 -3.64
CA SER A 100 -25.81 1.62 -2.62
C SER A 100 -24.54 1.91 -1.84
N ALA A 101 -24.41 1.35 -0.63
CA ALA A 101 -23.19 1.45 0.18
C ALA A 101 -21.97 0.95 -0.60
N GLU A 102 -22.08 -0.19 -1.29
CA GLU A 102 -21.05 -0.77 -2.15
C GLU A 102 -20.59 0.22 -3.23
N MET A 103 -21.56 0.82 -3.94
CA MET A 103 -21.24 1.78 -5.02
C MET A 103 -20.55 3.04 -4.48
N LYS A 104 -20.95 3.53 -3.30
CA LYS A 104 -20.26 4.64 -2.63
C LYS A 104 -18.80 4.27 -2.30
N VAL A 105 -18.58 3.08 -1.76
CA VAL A 105 -17.23 2.56 -1.48
C VAL A 105 -16.38 2.51 -2.76
N ASP A 106 -16.92 2.00 -3.85
CA ASP A 106 -16.20 1.92 -5.13
C ASP A 106 -15.86 3.29 -5.71
N ILE A 107 -16.77 4.27 -5.61
CA ILE A 107 -16.53 5.65 -6.06
C ILE A 107 -15.43 6.30 -5.21
N HIS A 108 -15.50 6.21 -3.88
CA HIS A 108 -14.46 6.75 -3.00
C HIS A 108 -13.11 6.06 -3.22
N ARG A 109 -13.10 4.75 -3.47
CA ARG A 109 -11.89 4.01 -3.84
C ARG A 109 -11.27 4.51 -5.15
N ALA A 110 -12.11 4.78 -6.15
CA ALA A 110 -11.66 5.32 -7.42
C ALA A 110 -11.04 6.71 -7.25
N LEU A 111 -11.71 7.62 -6.52
CA LEU A 111 -11.20 8.95 -6.19
C LEU A 111 -9.91 8.91 -5.38
N ALA A 112 -9.81 8.03 -4.38
CA ALA A 112 -8.60 7.86 -3.60
C ALA A 112 -7.40 7.50 -4.49
N ASN A 113 -7.58 6.56 -5.43
CA ASN A 113 -6.55 6.18 -6.39
C ASN A 113 -6.20 7.31 -7.36
N ASP A 114 -7.21 8.07 -7.83
CA ASP A 114 -6.98 9.22 -8.71
C ASP A 114 -6.14 10.29 -8.03
N TYR A 115 -6.52 10.68 -6.80
CA TYR A 115 -5.81 11.67 -6.02
C TYR A 115 -4.39 11.22 -5.64
N LYS A 116 -4.21 9.93 -5.32
CA LYS A 116 -2.88 9.36 -5.10
C LYS A 116 -2.00 9.53 -6.34
N LYS A 117 -2.54 9.25 -7.52
CA LYS A 117 -1.81 9.32 -8.79
C LYS A 117 -1.29 10.71 -9.11
N ILE A 118 -2.02 11.77 -8.73
CA ILE A 118 -1.57 13.17 -8.90
C ILE A 118 -0.79 13.70 -7.69
N GLY A 119 -0.42 12.85 -6.72
CA GLY A 119 0.32 13.25 -5.52
C GLY A 119 -0.50 14.06 -4.51
N SER A 120 -1.82 14.13 -4.67
CA SER A 120 -2.70 14.85 -3.72
C SER A 120 -3.04 13.95 -2.52
N PHE A 121 -2.03 13.62 -1.71
CA PHE A 121 -2.15 12.64 -0.62
C PHE A 121 -3.22 12.99 0.41
N TYR A 122 -3.38 14.26 0.72
CA TYR A 122 -4.44 14.71 1.64
C TYR A 122 -5.84 14.36 1.13
N LYS A 123 -6.12 14.61 -0.17
CA LYS A 123 -7.42 14.27 -0.77
C LYS A 123 -7.59 12.75 -0.87
N ALA A 124 -6.54 12.04 -1.28
CA ALA A 124 -6.54 10.58 -1.34
C ALA A 124 -6.87 9.94 0.02
N LYS A 125 -6.26 10.46 1.10
CA LYS A 125 -6.53 10.05 2.49
C LYS A 125 -8.01 10.28 2.84
N ASN A 126 -8.53 11.48 2.60
CA ASN A 126 -9.91 11.81 2.92
C ASN A 126 -10.91 10.86 2.24
N GLU A 127 -10.69 10.54 0.96
CA GLU A 127 -11.56 9.59 0.25
C GLU A 127 -11.48 8.17 0.86
N ALA A 128 -10.30 7.73 1.25
CA ALA A 128 -10.15 6.44 1.90
C ALA A 128 -10.80 6.42 3.31
N GLU A 129 -10.75 7.52 4.05
CA GLU A 129 -11.44 7.67 5.34
C GLU A 129 -12.99 7.67 5.17
N GLN A 130 -13.53 8.24 4.07
CA GLN A 130 -14.96 8.13 3.75
C GLN A 130 -15.39 6.67 3.60
N ILE A 131 -14.55 5.80 3.02
CA ILE A 131 -14.84 4.36 2.97
C ILE A 131 -15.01 3.79 4.38
N LEU A 132 -14.15 4.18 5.34
CA LEU A 132 -14.24 3.70 6.73
C LEU A 132 -15.47 4.21 7.48
N THR A 133 -16.09 5.32 7.04
CA THR A 133 -17.39 5.76 7.59
C THR A 133 -18.53 4.83 7.17
N ILE A 134 -18.43 4.24 5.97
CA ILE A 134 -19.43 3.30 5.42
C ILE A 134 -19.16 1.88 5.93
N GLU A 135 -17.90 1.45 5.85
CA GLU A 135 -17.42 0.12 6.21
C GLU A 135 -16.24 0.22 7.17
N LYS A 136 -16.50 0.26 8.48
CA LYS A 136 -15.49 0.46 9.54
C LYS A 136 -14.29 -0.51 9.52
N ARG A 137 -14.43 -1.67 8.88
CA ARG A 137 -13.39 -2.72 8.77
C ARG A 137 -12.93 -2.96 7.35
N ASN A 138 -13.08 -1.98 6.45
CA ASN A 138 -12.66 -2.13 5.05
C ASN A 138 -11.15 -2.28 4.96
N LEU A 139 -10.70 -3.49 4.61
CA LEU A 139 -9.28 -3.85 4.56
C LEU A 139 -8.51 -3.07 3.49
N TRP A 140 -9.16 -2.79 2.35
CA TRP A 140 -8.53 -2.02 1.28
C TRP A 140 -8.22 -0.60 1.76
N SER A 141 -9.19 0.07 2.38
CA SER A 141 -9.02 1.43 2.89
C SER A 141 -7.92 1.51 3.96
N LEU A 142 -7.91 0.57 4.93
CA LEU A 142 -6.87 0.55 5.97
C LEU A 142 -5.48 0.35 5.38
N LYS A 143 -5.30 -0.56 4.41
CA LYS A 143 -4.02 -0.75 3.72
C LYS A 143 -3.62 0.50 2.95
N PHE A 144 -4.54 1.07 2.19
CA PHE A 144 -4.31 2.28 1.41
C PHE A 144 -3.88 3.46 2.30
N LEU A 145 -4.49 3.64 3.47
CA LEU A 145 -4.13 4.67 4.44
C LEU A 145 -2.72 4.45 5.04
N VAL A 146 -2.33 3.20 5.30
CA VAL A 146 -0.96 2.87 5.68
C VAL A 146 0.02 3.26 4.58
N ASP A 147 -0.27 2.88 3.33
CA ASP A 147 0.61 3.14 2.18
C ASP A 147 0.77 4.65 1.94
N ILE A 148 -0.32 5.41 1.96
CA ILE A 148 -0.30 6.88 1.82
C ILE A 148 0.50 7.54 2.94
N ALA A 149 0.33 7.10 4.18
CA ALA A 149 1.07 7.65 5.31
C ALA A 149 2.57 7.38 5.18
N ILE A 150 2.96 6.19 4.71
CA ILE A 150 4.37 5.82 4.44
C ILE A 150 4.93 6.68 3.30
N GLU A 151 4.22 6.80 2.17
CA GLU A 151 4.66 7.62 1.03
C GLU A 151 4.85 9.10 1.40
N ASN A 152 4.00 9.60 2.30
CA ASN A 152 4.07 10.97 2.81
C ASN A 152 5.02 11.12 4.02
N GLN A 153 5.74 10.04 4.39
CA GLN A 153 6.65 9.98 5.55
C GLN A 153 5.99 10.39 6.89
N ASN A 154 4.68 10.22 6.99
CA ASN A 154 3.95 10.45 8.24
C ASN A 154 3.91 9.16 9.07
N TRP A 155 4.99 8.91 9.80
CA TRP A 155 5.19 7.65 10.51
C TRP A 155 4.21 7.42 11.66
N ASP A 156 3.69 8.49 12.26
CA ASP A 156 2.70 8.41 13.35
C ASP A 156 1.34 7.96 12.82
N GLU A 157 0.92 8.50 11.68
CA GLU A 157 -0.29 8.03 11.01
C GLU A 157 -0.11 6.60 10.50
N ALA A 158 1.04 6.29 9.89
CA ALA A 158 1.34 4.94 9.41
C ALA A 158 1.27 3.91 10.55
N ALA A 159 1.84 4.22 11.71
CA ALA A 159 1.77 3.37 12.90
C ALA A 159 0.33 3.20 13.41
N SER A 160 -0.45 4.28 13.44
CA SER A 160 -1.86 4.28 13.87
C SER A 160 -2.72 3.39 12.96
N TRP A 161 -2.62 3.59 11.64
CA TRP A 161 -3.38 2.80 10.66
C TRP A 161 -2.94 1.34 10.64
N THR A 162 -1.64 1.07 10.79
CA THR A 162 -1.11 -0.31 10.91
C THR A 162 -1.71 -1.01 12.12
N LYS A 163 -1.79 -0.35 13.28
CA LYS A 163 -2.41 -0.90 14.48
C LYS A 163 -3.90 -1.23 14.27
N GLN A 164 -4.63 -0.37 13.56
CA GLN A 164 -6.03 -0.64 13.21
C GLN A 164 -6.15 -1.83 12.24
N LEU A 165 -5.31 -1.89 11.22
CA LEU A 165 -5.26 -2.99 10.26
C LEU A 165 -4.97 -4.32 10.97
N GLN A 166 -4.00 -4.38 11.87
CA GLN A 166 -3.68 -5.55 12.69
C GLN A 166 -4.86 -5.97 13.57
N LYS A 167 -5.57 -5.00 14.17
CA LYS A 167 -6.77 -5.28 14.98
C LYS A 167 -7.89 -5.91 14.14
N VAL A 168 -8.08 -5.46 12.90
CA VAL A 168 -9.12 -5.98 12.00
C VAL A 168 -8.75 -7.35 11.45
N THR A 169 -7.47 -7.57 11.12
CA THR A 169 -6.98 -8.84 10.56
C THR A 169 -6.70 -9.90 11.61
N GLY A 170 -6.62 -9.54 12.89
CA GLY A 170 -6.18 -10.41 13.97
C GLY A 170 -4.67 -10.74 13.94
N LYS A 171 -3.92 -10.26 12.95
CA LYS A 171 -2.49 -10.53 12.76
C LYS A 171 -1.67 -9.44 13.43
N LYS A 172 -1.11 -9.73 14.60
CA LYS A 172 -0.16 -8.83 15.28
C LYS A 172 1.25 -9.12 14.80
N ASN A 173 1.94 -8.10 14.31
CA ASN A 173 3.34 -8.16 13.96
C ASN A 173 4.09 -7.00 14.64
N LYS A 174 4.91 -7.33 15.65
CA LYS A 174 5.69 -6.34 16.39
C LYS A 174 6.77 -5.68 15.51
N ASN A 175 7.25 -6.36 14.47
CA ASN A 175 8.20 -5.78 13.53
C ASN A 175 7.59 -4.59 12.79
N ASP A 176 6.29 -4.65 12.43
CA ASP A 176 5.61 -3.53 11.78
C ASP A 176 5.49 -2.31 12.70
N GLU A 177 5.34 -2.54 14.01
CA GLU A 177 5.32 -1.43 14.99
C GLU A 177 6.74 -0.85 15.17
N ALA A 178 7.75 -1.70 15.35
CA ALA A 178 9.14 -1.30 15.52
C ALA A 178 9.69 -0.55 14.29
N ARG A 179 9.26 -0.93 13.07
CA ARG A 179 9.67 -0.29 11.82
C ARG A 179 9.44 1.22 11.81
N PHE A 180 8.31 1.68 12.33
CA PHE A 180 8.00 3.11 12.33
C PHE A 180 8.85 3.89 13.33
N ASP A 181 9.24 3.28 14.47
CA ASP A 181 10.20 3.89 15.38
C ASP A 181 11.59 4.01 14.71
N VAL A 182 11.99 3.01 13.91
CA VAL A 182 13.22 3.10 13.10
C VAL A 182 13.14 4.22 12.07
N TYR A 183 12.04 4.36 11.33
CA TYR A 183 11.90 5.42 10.33
C TYR A 183 11.93 6.82 10.95
N ARG A 184 11.27 7.02 12.11
CA ARG A 184 11.36 8.27 12.87
C ARG A 184 12.79 8.55 13.32
N GLY A 185 13.50 7.53 13.81
CA GLY A 185 14.91 7.65 14.19
C GLY A 185 15.80 8.04 13.01
N LEU A 186 15.54 7.52 11.81
CA LEU A 186 16.25 7.92 10.60
C LEU A 186 15.99 9.38 10.21
N ASP A 187 14.77 9.88 10.40
CA ASP A 187 14.48 11.30 10.16
C ASP A 187 15.17 12.19 11.20
N CYS A 188 15.25 11.77 12.47
CA CYS A 188 16.05 12.43 13.47
C CYS A 188 17.53 12.47 13.08
N LEU A 189 18.10 11.38 12.54
CA LEU A 189 19.49 11.37 12.05
C LEU A 189 19.72 12.35 10.90
N LYS A 190 18.80 12.44 9.94
CA LYS A 190 18.87 13.44 8.85
C LYS A 190 18.92 14.88 9.39
N ASN A 191 18.26 15.13 10.52
CA ASN A 191 18.20 16.42 11.19
C ASN A 191 19.30 16.58 12.25
N SER A 192 20.29 15.68 12.32
CA SER A 192 21.40 15.69 13.30
C SER A 192 20.96 15.59 14.77
N GLN A 193 19.77 15.03 15.03
CA GLN A 193 19.19 14.82 16.35
C GLN A 193 19.58 13.44 16.88
N LEU A 194 20.86 13.27 17.27
CA LEU A 194 21.43 11.95 17.61
C LEU A 194 20.80 11.31 18.86
N GLU A 195 20.52 12.09 19.90
CA GLU A 195 19.96 11.54 21.15
C GLU A 195 18.50 11.11 20.96
N GLU A 196 17.68 11.85 20.21
CA GLU A 196 16.32 11.47 19.86
C GLU A 196 16.31 10.20 18.99
N ALA A 197 17.20 10.13 18.00
CA ALA A 197 17.36 8.94 17.15
C ALA A 197 17.70 7.71 17.99
N LYS A 198 18.64 7.83 18.92
CA LYS A 198 19.04 6.76 19.84
C LYS A 198 17.85 6.24 20.66
N VAL A 199 17.06 7.15 21.26
CA VAL A 199 15.86 6.76 22.02
C VAL A 199 14.87 5.99 21.15
N LEU A 200 14.66 6.43 19.91
CA LEU A 200 13.74 5.78 18.97
C LEU A 200 14.23 4.38 18.53
N PHE A 201 15.52 4.20 18.25
CA PHE A 201 16.07 2.88 17.93
C PHE A 201 16.04 1.94 19.14
N GLN A 202 16.33 2.42 20.34
CA GLN A 202 16.16 1.62 21.56
C GLN A 202 14.71 1.22 21.80
N LYS A 203 13.76 2.11 21.50
CA LYS A 203 12.32 1.80 21.57
C LYS A 203 11.93 0.74 20.54
N ALA A 204 12.44 0.82 19.30
CA ALA A 204 12.23 -0.18 18.27
C ALA A 204 12.73 -1.57 18.71
N ILE A 205 13.93 -1.64 19.29
CA ILE A 205 14.52 -2.86 19.86
C ILE A 205 13.65 -3.42 20.98
N LYS A 206 13.17 -2.56 21.89
CA LYS A 206 12.29 -2.98 22.99
C LYS A 206 10.94 -3.51 22.48
N THR A 207 10.39 -2.89 21.43
CA THR A 207 9.12 -3.29 20.82
C THR A 207 9.27 -4.65 20.12
N SER A 208 10.33 -4.84 19.35
CA SER A 208 10.65 -6.09 18.65
C SER A 208 12.15 -6.41 18.70
N PRO A 209 12.60 -7.20 19.70
CA PRO A 209 14.01 -7.57 19.82
C PRO A 209 14.57 -8.40 18.64
N ASN A 210 13.69 -8.97 17.81
CA ASN A 210 14.09 -9.73 16.62
C ASN A 210 14.14 -8.88 15.33
N TYR A 211 13.74 -7.61 15.39
CA TYR A 211 13.82 -6.68 14.27
C TYR A 211 15.21 -6.03 14.22
N GLY A 212 16.09 -6.55 13.35
CA GLY A 212 17.52 -6.19 13.32
C GLY A 212 17.83 -4.72 13.07
N LEU A 213 17.00 -4.01 12.27
CA LEU A 213 17.29 -2.63 11.86
C LEU A 213 17.45 -1.64 13.03
N GLY A 214 16.77 -1.85 14.15
CA GLY A 214 16.97 -1.02 15.35
C GLY A 214 18.41 -1.08 15.85
N TYR A 215 18.99 -2.29 15.88
CA TYR A 215 20.39 -2.49 16.29
C TYR A 215 21.39 -1.88 15.29
N ARG A 216 21.12 -2.06 13.97
CA ARG A 216 21.98 -1.48 12.93
C ARG A 216 22.15 0.01 13.14
N TYR A 217 21.03 0.76 13.17
CA TYR A 217 21.08 2.23 13.26
C TYR A 217 21.49 2.72 14.64
N LEU A 218 21.21 1.97 15.70
CA LEU A 218 21.76 2.28 17.03
C LEU A 218 23.28 2.14 17.05
N GLY A 219 23.85 1.15 16.37
CA GLY A 219 25.28 1.01 16.15
C GLY A 219 25.87 2.22 15.41
N ASP A 220 25.18 2.69 14.34
CA ASP A 220 25.59 3.88 13.59
C ASP A 220 25.58 5.16 14.45
N VAL A 221 24.61 5.30 15.36
CA VAL A 221 24.58 6.41 16.33
C VAL A 221 25.75 6.33 17.31
N TYR A 222 26.07 5.14 17.85
CA TYR A 222 27.20 4.95 18.74
C TYR A 222 28.55 5.22 18.06
N GLU A 223 28.70 4.85 16.78
CA GLU A 223 29.86 5.22 15.96
C GLU A 223 30.04 6.74 15.89
N GLN A 224 28.96 7.49 15.57
CA GLN A 224 28.99 8.94 15.50
C GLN A 224 29.29 9.61 16.86
N THR A 225 28.87 8.99 17.95
CA THR A 225 29.16 9.46 19.32
C THR A 225 30.47 8.91 19.88
N ARG A 226 31.26 8.20 19.05
CA ARG A 226 32.57 7.61 19.39
C ARG A 226 32.55 6.54 20.50
N ASP A 227 31.39 5.92 20.74
CA ASP A 227 31.24 4.75 21.62
C ASP A 227 31.41 3.46 20.80
N LEU A 228 32.64 3.19 20.37
CA LEU A 228 32.96 2.12 19.41
C LEU A 228 32.61 0.72 19.95
N LEU A 229 32.69 0.54 21.29
CA LEU A 229 32.32 -0.74 21.92
C LEU A 229 30.83 -1.03 21.74
N LYS A 230 29.97 -0.06 22.01
CA LYS A 230 28.52 -0.24 21.83
C LYS A 230 28.13 -0.31 20.35
N ALA A 231 28.83 0.44 19.48
CA ALA A 231 28.63 0.32 18.04
C ALA A 231 28.86 -1.12 17.58
N LEU A 232 30.01 -1.69 17.93
CA LEU A 232 30.39 -3.06 17.60
C LEU A 232 29.38 -4.09 18.12
N GLU A 233 28.95 -3.98 19.37
CA GLU A 233 27.95 -4.89 19.95
C GLU A 233 26.62 -4.86 19.15
N ASN A 234 26.13 -3.67 18.83
CA ASN A 234 24.88 -3.53 18.10
C ASN A 234 25.00 -4.04 16.67
N TRP A 235 26.07 -3.76 15.95
CA TRP A 235 26.27 -4.29 14.60
C TRP A 235 26.42 -5.81 14.57
N LYS A 236 27.11 -6.42 15.55
CA LYS A 236 27.19 -7.88 15.69
C LYS A 236 25.80 -8.49 15.90
N ILE A 237 24.95 -7.88 16.74
CA ILE A 237 23.56 -8.33 16.93
C ILE A 237 22.76 -8.19 15.64
N PHE A 238 22.86 -7.08 14.92
CA PHE A 238 22.20 -6.90 13.63
C PHE A 238 22.59 -7.99 12.64
N ALA A 239 23.90 -8.21 12.43
CA ALA A 239 24.40 -9.20 11.49
C ALA A 239 23.90 -10.64 11.78
N GLN A 240 23.70 -10.99 13.04
CA GLN A 240 23.14 -12.28 13.45
C GLN A 240 21.62 -12.39 13.29
N LYS A 241 20.90 -11.26 13.38
CA LYS A 241 19.43 -11.25 13.25
C LYS A 241 18.95 -11.09 11.82
N ASP A 242 19.73 -10.47 10.98
CA ASP A 242 19.44 -10.25 9.56
C ASP A 242 20.57 -10.86 8.71
N LEU A 243 20.57 -12.18 8.60
CA LEU A 243 21.63 -12.91 7.88
C LEU A 243 21.69 -12.51 6.38
N ALA A 244 20.57 -12.13 5.79
CA ALA A 244 20.53 -11.70 4.39
C ALA A 244 21.06 -10.27 4.19
N GLY A 245 20.78 -9.37 5.12
CA GLY A 245 21.18 -7.95 5.06
C GLY A 245 22.41 -7.62 5.89
N GLY A 246 22.88 -8.55 6.73
CA GLY A 246 23.94 -8.33 7.73
C GLY A 246 25.29 -7.95 7.16
N ALA A 247 25.59 -8.39 5.94
CA ALA A 247 26.84 -8.09 5.26
C ALA A 247 27.17 -6.60 5.14
N ILE A 248 26.14 -5.74 5.15
CA ILE A 248 26.31 -4.29 5.07
C ILE A 248 27.11 -3.68 6.24
N VAL A 249 27.22 -4.40 7.37
CA VAL A 249 27.96 -3.93 8.55
C VAL A 249 29.27 -4.71 8.76
N TYR A 250 29.62 -5.70 7.94
CA TYR A 250 30.82 -6.51 8.14
C TYR A 250 32.09 -5.66 8.16
N GLY A 251 32.25 -4.77 7.17
CA GLY A 251 33.41 -3.86 7.15
C GLY A 251 33.48 -2.92 8.34
N LYS A 252 32.33 -2.47 8.86
CA LYS A 252 32.28 -1.65 10.08
C LYS A 252 32.70 -2.46 11.31
N ILE A 253 32.28 -3.72 11.42
CA ILE A 253 32.67 -4.63 12.50
C ILE A 253 34.17 -4.91 12.46
N GLU A 254 34.72 -5.19 11.27
CA GLU A 254 36.16 -5.38 11.10
C GLU A 254 36.94 -4.15 11.55
N SER A 255 36.61 -2.96 10.99
CA SER A 255 37.28 -1.71 11.35
C SER A 255 37.22 -1.44 12.86
N ALA A 256 36.03 -1.63 13.46
CA ALA A 256 35.87 -1.45 14.89
C ALA A 256 36.71 -2.43 15.73
N LEU A 257 36.83 -3.69 15.30
CA LEU A 257 37.69 -4.71 15.95
C LEU A 257 39.15 -4.33 15.81
N PHE A 258 39.59 -3.83 14.63
CA PHE A 258 40.97 -3.37 14.43
C PHE A 258 41.29 -2.17 15.29
N ASP A 259 40.42 -1.15 15.33
CA ASP A 259 40.61 0.06 16.15
C ASP A 259 40.68 -0.24 17.66
N LEU A 260 39.98 -1.30 18.09
CA LEU A 260 40.01 -1.78 19.49
C LEU A 260 41.16 -2.75 19.78
N GLY A 261 42.02 -3.10 18.79
CA GLY A 261 43.09 -4.07 18.93
C GLY A 261 42.62 -5.51 19.14
N ARG A 262 41.37 -5.84 18.75
CA ARG A 262 40.69 -7.13 18.96
C ARG A 262 40.70 -7.98 17.70
N TYR A 263 41.85 -8.05 17.01
CA TYR A 263 42.01 -8.71 15.71
C TYR A 263 41.58 -10.19 15.69
N SER A 264 41.85 -10.91 16.78
CA SER A 264 41.50 -12.33 16.89
C SER A 264 39.99 -12.60 16.89
N GLU A 265 39.17 -11.58 17.12
CA GLU A 265 37.74 -11.75 17.14
C GLU A 265 37.09 -11.67 15.76
N VAL A 266 37.79 -11.22 14.72
CA VAL A 266 37.27 -11.13 13.36
C VAL A 266 36.91 -12.53 12.83
N GLU A 267 37.82 -13.48 13.01
CA GLU A 267 37.59 -14.87 12.63
C GLU A 267 36.40 -15.47 13.38
N ASN A 268 36.36 -15.32 14.70
CA ASN A 268 35.28 -15.84 15.52
C ASN A 268 33.94 -15.27 15.13
N PHE A 269 33.87 -13.99 14.70
CA PHE A 269 32.66 -13.35 14.22
C PHE A 269 32.13 -14.03 12.95
N TYR A 270 33.01 -14.27 11.95
CA TYR A 270 32.59 -14.93 10.70
C TYR A 270 32.22 -16.38 10.89
N ARG A 271 32.98 -17.12 11.71
CA ARG A 271 32.60 -18.51 12.06
C ARG A 271 31.17 -18.54 12.68
N LYS A 272 30.88 -17.63 13.57
CA LYS A 272 29.52 -17.51 14.17
C LYS A 272 28.43 -17.20 13.16
N ILE A 273 28.70 -16.34 12.16
CA ILE A 273 27.74 -16.09 11.07
C ILE A 273 27.52 -17.36 10.25
N LEU A 274 28.57 -18.11 9.94
CA LEU A 274 28.50 -19.36 9.17
C LEU A 274 27.86 -20.52 9.95
N GLU A 275 27.93 -20.54 11.27
CA GLU A 275 27.13 -21.44 12.12
C GLU A 275 25.61 -21.17 11.98
N LEU A 276 25.21 -19.90 11.78
CA LEU A 276 23.80 -19.50 11.61
C LEU A 276 23.32 -19.65 10.16
N ASP A 277 24.21 -19.41 9.20
CA ASP A 277 23.95 -19.54 7.76
C ASP A 277 25.22 -19.96 7.03
N SER A 278 25.38 -21.27 6.85
CA SER A 278 26.55 -21.86 6.18
C SER A 278 26.66 -21.50 4.69
N SER A 279 25.60 -20.91 4.10
CA SER A 279 25.57 -20.48 2.70
C SER A 279 25.88 -18.99 2.53
N ASN A 280 26.22 -18.25 3.58
CA ASN A 280 26.52 -16.83 3.53
C ASN A 280 27.85 -16.57 2.80
N LEU A 281 27.74 -16.31 1.49
CA LEU A 281 28.89 -16.17 0.60
C LEU A 281 29.85 -15.06 1.04
N GLU A 282 29.32 -13.91 1.48
CA GLU A 282 30.15 -12.79 1.94
C GLU A 282 30.96 -13.16 3.19
N ALA A 283 30.35 -13.89 4.14
CA ALA A 283 31.05 -14.35 5.33
C ALA A 283 32.12 -15.42 4.99
N ILE A 284 31.84 -16.30 4.02
CA ILE A 284 32.81 -17.28 3.53
C ILE A 284 34.04 -16.58 2.96
N ILE A 285 33.82 -15.64 2.03
CA ILE A 285 34.90 -14.89 1.37
C ILE A 285 35.76 -14.13 2.41
N ARG A 286 35.12 -13.45 3.35
CA ARG A 286 35.83 -12.68 4.37
C ARG A 286 36.59 -13.58 5.35
N LEU A 287 36.01 -14.70 5.76
CA LEU A 287 36.71 -15.67 6.60
C LEU A 287 37.95 -16.25 5.90
N ALA A 288 37.81 -16.61 4.61
CA ALA A 288 38.92 -17.10 3.82
C ALA A 288 40.09 -16.09 3.76
N ASN A 289 39.75 -14.78 3.53
CA ASN A 289 40.80 -13.74 3.54
C ASN A 289 41.49 -13.60 4.89
N VAL A 290 40.73 -13.66 6.00
CA VAL A 290 41.31 -13.59 7.37
C VAL A 290 42.24 -14.78 7.65
N LEU A 291 41.86 -15.98 7.20
CA LEU A 291 42.70 -17.20 7.38
C LEU A 291 43.97 -17.16 6.51
N ASP A 292 43.86 -16.64 5.28
CA ASP A 292 45.01 -16.50 4.39
C ASP A 292 46.02 -15.46 4.94
N GLU A 293 45.54 -14.32 5.45
CA GLU A 293 46.38 -13.31 6.13
C GLU A 293 47.10 -13.85 7.38
N LYS A 294 46.51 -14.85 8.04
CA LYS A 294 47.14 -15.57 9.15
C LYS A 294 48.15 -16.64 8.70
N GLY A 295 48.25 -16.92 7.41
CA GLY A 295 49.09 -18.01 6.86
C GLY A 295 48.44 -19.41 6.95
N GLU A 296 47.14 -19.47 7.26
CA GLU A 296 46.35 -20.71 7.34
C GLU A 296 45.69 -21.05 6.00
N SER A 297 46.43 -20.97 4.89
CA SER A 297 45.89 -21.06 3.51
C SER A 297 45.14 -22.38 3.23
N VAL A 298 45.50 -23.50 3.90
CA VAL A 298 44.76 -24.77 3.77
C VAL A 298 43.39 -24.69 4.38
N ALA A 299 43.21 -23.99 5.52
CA ALA A 299 41.93 -23.77 6.17
C ALA A 299 41.06 -22.77 5.39
N ALA A 300 41.70 -21.86 4.66
CA ALA A 300 41.01 -20.89 3.79
C ALA A 300 40.34 -21.54 2.56
N LEU A 301 40.82 -22.71 2.14
CA LEU A 301 40.31 -23.46 0.97
C LEU A 301 39.22 -24.49 1.33
N GLN A 302 38.98 -24.75 2.60
CA GLN A 302 37.92 -25.63 3.12
C GLN A 302 36.65 -24.89 3.40
#